data_7f52e32ca479cabca0545fabb34f453f
#
_entry.id   7f52e32ca479cabca0545fabb34f453f
#
_cell.length_a   1.000
_cell.length_b   1.000
_cell.length_c   1.000
_cell.angle_alpha   90.00
_cell.angle_beta   90.00
_cell.angle_gamma   90.00
#
_symmetry.space_group_name_H-M   'P 1'
#
loop_
_entity.id
_entity.type
_entity.pdbx_description
1 polymer ?
#
loop_
_entity_poly.entity_id
_entity_poly.type
_entity_poly.pdbx_seq_one_letter_code
_entity_poly.pdbx_strand_id
1 'polypeptide(L)'
;MKEIKQSIGVLWLLGIIFLAVGVPFLSVGVAAGVNGMEIPAKDKPVLMFAFGGVGAVFVVLGLVFMAAQIGKGAKRRRLLQRGTRYEADIVNMYQNTSMAVNHRFPYVVECTYYDGRGQTVLVKSSNLWPKKWTFSPEHLMAAVYVNPDNPKDYYVAVYDNGPGYENHVVDMR
;
A
#
# COMPACT_ATOMS: atom_id res chain seq x y z
N MET A 1 7.13 7.49 -19.73
CA MET A 1 6.51 6.33 -19.05
C MET A 1 6.14 6.67 -17.63
N LYS A 2 4.91 6.46 -17.23
CA LYS A 2 4.48 6.72 -15.85
C LYS A 2 3.97 5.42 -15.23
N GLU A 3 4.58 5.03 -14.12
CA GLU A 3 4.14 3.85 -13.35
C GLU A 3 2.73 4.09 -12.78
N ILE A 4 1.85 3.11 -12.95
CA ILE A 4 0.50 3.17 -12.43
C ILE A 4 0.53 2.95 -10.92
N LYS A 5 -0.16 3.81 -10.19
CA LYS A 5 -0.17 3.78 -8.73
C LYS A 5 -0.85 2.50 -8.21
N GLN A 6 -0.12 1.73 -7.41
CA GLN A 6 -0.57 0.46 -6.84
C GLN A 6 -1.16 0.57 -5.42
N SER A 7 -1.12 1.75 -4.80
CA SER A 7 -1.64 1.95 -3.46
C SER A 7 -2.41 3.24 -3.36
N ILE A 8 -3.63 3.14 -2.87
CA ILE A 8 -4.33 4.30 -2.31
C ILE A 8 -3.85 4.41 -0.86
N GLY A 9 -3.45 5.61 -0.45
CA GLY A 9 -2.99 5.87 0.92
C GLY A 9 -4.11 5.80 1.98
N VAL A 10 -5.13 4.95 1.76
CA VAL A 10 -6.29 4.78 2.68
C VAL A 10 -5.82 4.29 4.04
N LEU A 11 -4.90 3.34 4.09
CA LEU A 11 -4.37 2.84 5.37
C LEU A 11 -3.54 3.91 6.10
N TRP A 12 -2.87 4.81 5.38
CA TRP A 12 -2.21 5.98 5.96
C TRP A 12 -3.24 6.91 6.61
N LEU A 13 -4.31 7.22 5.87
CA LEU A 13 -5.39 8.08 6.37
C LEU A 13 -6.05 7.46 7.61
N LEU A 14 -6.38 6.18 7.55
CA LEU A 14 -6.92 5.45 8.69
C LEU A 14 -5.97 5.48 9.88
N GLY A 15 -4.68 5.19 9.68
CA GLY A 15 -3.67 5.25 10.73
C GLY A 15 -3.61 6.62 11.40
N ILE A 16 -3.63 7.71 10.64
CA ILE A 16 -3.64 9.09 11.17
C ILE A 16 -4.92 9.35 11.96
N ILE A 17 -6.09 8.98 11.43
CA ILE A 17 -7.37 9.19 12.12
C ILE A 17 -7.40 8.44 13.46
N PHE A 18 -6.98 7.16 13.46
CA PHE A 18 -6.93 6.37 14.69
C PHE A 18 -5.98 6.96 15.72
N LEU A 19 -4.82 7.48 15.31
CA LEU A 19 -3.91 8.17 16.23
C LEU A 19 -4.46 9.50 16.71
N ALA A 20 -5.08 10.30 15.82
CA ALA A 20 -5.67 11.60 16.17
C ALA A 20 -6.79 11.47 17.20
N VAL A 21 -7.54 10.36 17.19
CA VAL A 21 -8.56 10.06 18.19
C VAL A 21 -7.95 9.36 19.42
N GLY A 22 -7.10 8.38 19.19
CA GLY A 22 -6.55 7.53 20.25
C GLY A 22 -5.65 8.28 21.23
N VAL A 23 -4.79 9.19 20.76
CA VAL A 23 -3.87 9.94 21.61
C VAL A 23 -4.59 10.84 22.62
N PRO A 24 -5.59 11.69 22.24
CA PRO A 24 -6.36 12.44 23.20
C PRO A 24 -7.12 11.59 24.22
N PHE A 25 -7.77 10.51 23.77
CA PHE A 25 -8.45 9.59 24.67
C PHE A 25 -7.49 8.94 25.67
N LEU A 26 -6.34 8.48 25.21
CA LEU A 26 -5.32 7.90 26.06
C LEU A 26 -4.79 8.92 27.07
N SER A 27 -4.57 10.17 26.65
CA SER A 27 -4.06 11.24 27.54
C SER A 27 -5.06 11.56 28.65
N VAL A 28 -6.38 11.59 28.35
CA VAL A 28 -7.44 11.77 29.35
C VAL A 28 -7.45 10.60 30.34
N GLY A 29 -7.37 9.36 29.85
CA GLY A 29 -7.32 8.16 30.70
C GLY A 29 -6.11 8.16 31.65
N VAL A 30 -4.93 8.51 31.13
CA VAL A 30 -3.71 8.63 31.94
C VAL A 30 -3.83 9.76 32.96
N ALA A 31 -4.31 10.94 32.55
CA ALA A 31 -4.47 12.09 33.45
C ALA A 31 -5.47 11.79 34.59
N ALA A 32 -6.53 11.03 34.32
CA ALA A 32 -7.44 10.56 35.36
C ALA A 32 -6.77 9.58 36.36
N GLY A 33 -5.85 8.73 35.87
CA GLY A 33 -5.12 7.76 36.70
C GLY A 33 -4.05 8.40 37.60
N VAL A 34 -3.31 9.41 37.08
CA VAL A 34 -2.20 10.07 37.82
C VAL A 34 -2.61 11.31 38.62
N ASN A 35 -3.89 11.42 38.99
CA ASN A 35 -4.41 12.58 39.72
C ASN A 35 -4.26 13.94 39.04
N GLY A 36 -4.08 13.94 37.70
CA GLY A 36 -3.99 15.15 36.90
C GLY A 36 -5.33 15.88 36.70
N MET A 37 -6.44 15.32 37.22
CA MET A 37 -7.78 15.90 37.16
C MET A 37 -8.43 15.88 38.56
N GLU A 38 -9.14 16.94 38.92
CA GLU A 38 -10.00 17.04 40.11
C GLU A 38 -11.30 16.25 39.91
N ILE A 39 -11.22 14.91 40.00
CA ILE A 39 -12.34 13.99 39.82
C ILE A 39 -12.58 13.24 41.12
N PRO A 40 -13.87 12.97 41.51
CA PRO A 40 -14.18 12.14 42.66
C PRO A 40 -13.46 10.77 42.55
N ALA A 41 -12.85 10.32 43.64
CA ALA A 41 -12.03 9.10 43.67
C ALA A 41 -12.78 7.86 43.14
N LYS A 42 -14.11 7.79 43.34
CA LYS A 42 -14.96 6.70 42.86
C LYS A 42 -15.07 6.62 41.33
N ASP A 43 -14.92 7.76 40.62
CA ASP A 43 -15.13 7.83 39.19
C ASP A 43 -13.82 7.73 38.41
N LYS A 44 -12.65 7.89 39.08
CA LYS A 44 -11.31 7.77 38.48
C LYS A 44 -11.07 6.45 37.76
N PRO A 45 -11.34 5.28 38.36
CA PRO A 45 -11.11 3.99 37.69
C PRO A 45 -11.94 3.84 36.41
N VAL A 46 -13.20 4.29 36.45
CA VAL A 46 -14.11 4.22 35.29
C VAL A 46 -13.58 5.05 34.14
N LEU A 47 -13.17 6.29 34.40
CA LEU A 47 -12.60 7.16 33.39
C LEU A 47 -11.25 6.64 32.86
N MET A 48 -10.39 6.16 33.73
CA MET A 48 -9.11 5.58 33.35
C MET A 48 -9.29 4.39 32.39
N PHE A 49 -10.17 3.44 32.74
CA PHE A 49 -10.42 2.26 31.91
C PHE A 49 -11.21 2.58 30.66
N ALA A 50 -12.24 3.44 30.71
CA ALA A 50 -13.02 3.80 29.55
C ALA A 50 -12.21 4.60 28.51
N PHE A 51 -11.57 5.68 28.93
CA PHE A 51 -10.80 6.51 28.03
C PHE A 51 -9.40 5.95 27.74
N GLY A 52 -8.69 5.49 28.75
CA GLY A 52 -7.36 4.91 28.61
C GLY A 52 -7.40 3.61 27.79
N GLY A 53 -8.34 2.72 28.06
CA GLY A 53 -8.52 1.44 27.35
C GLY A 53 -8.88 1.65 25.88
N VAL A 54 -9.90 2.47 25.61
CA VAL A 54 -10.30 2.81 24.23
C VAL A 54 -9.14 3.52 23.50
N GLY A 55 -8.53 4.52 24.13
CA GLY A 55 -7.41 5.26 23.56
C GLY A 55 -6.22 4.35 23.20
N ALA A 56 -5.87 3.40 24.09
CA ALA A 56 -4.81 2.42 23.85
C ALA A 56 -5.10 1.55 22.63
N VAL A 57 -6.32 1.02 22.49
CA VAL A 57 -6.73 0.21 21.34
C VAL A 57 -6.60 1.01 20.04
N PHE A 58 -7.07 2.25 20.01
CA PHE A 58 -6.98 3.12 18.84
C PHE A 58 -5.53 3.44 18.47
N VAL A 59 -4.67 3.73 19.44
CA VAL A 59 -3.24 3.97 19.20
C VAL A 59 -2.58 2.74 18.61
N VAL A 60 -2.83 1.54 19.16
CA VAL A 60 -2.26 0.29 18.64
C VAL A 60 -2.72 0.04 17.20
N LEU A 61 -4.02 0.18 16.91
CA LEU A 61 -4.55 0.03 15.55
C LEU A 61 -3.95 1.05 14.58
N GLY A 62 -3.81 2.31 14.98
CA GLY A 62 -3.17 3.34 14.21
C GLY A 62 -1.72 2.99 13.83
N LEU A 63 -0.94 2.53 14.81
CA LEU A 63 0.44 2.10 14.61
C LEU A 63 0.53 0.88 13.68
N VAL A 64 -0.35 -0.11 13.83
CA VAL A 64 -0.40 -1.29 12.96
C VAL A 64 -0.68 -0.90 11.51
N PHE A 65 -1.66 -0.02 11.26
CA PHE A 65 -1.96 0.44 9.91
C PHE A 65 -0.79 1.23 9.29
N MET A 66 -0.12 2.06 10.06
CA MET A 66 1.07 2.78 9.57
C MET A 66 2.22 1.82 9.26
N ALA A 67 2.52 0.87 10.15
CA ALA A 67 3.58 -0.12 9.95
C ALA A 67 3.34 -0.97 8.70
N ALA A 68 2.09 -1.41 8.48
CA ALA A 68 1.72 -2.17 7.29
C ALA A 68 1.97 -1.41 5.98
N GLN A 69 1.74 -0.09 5.97
CA GLN A 69 2.01 0.75 4.80
C GLN A 69 3.49 0.99 4.57
N ILE A 70 4.24 1.24 5.64
CA ILE A 70 5.71 1.40 5.57
C ILE A 70 6.34 0.12 5.02
N GLY A 71 5.89 -1.05 5.47
CA GLY A 71 6.38 -2.35 5.00
C GLY A 71 6.20 -2.56 3.49
N LYS A 72 5.02 -2.19 2.95
CA LYS A 72 4.76 -2.26 1.50
C LYS A 72 5.66 -1.32 0.70
N GLY A 73 5.85 -0.09 1.19
CA GLY A 73 6.74 0.88 0.56
C GLY A 73 8.21 0.45 0.60
N ALA A 74 8.66 -0.10 1.71
CA ALA A 74 10.02 -0.61 1.89
C ALA A 74 10.30 -1.82 0.97
N LYS A 75 9.35 -2.77 0.88
CA LYS A 75 9.42 -3.90 -0.05
C LYS A 75 9.59 -3.41 -1.50
N ARG A 76 8.72 -2.51 -1.96
CA ARG A 76 8.81 -1.95 -3.30
C ARG A 76 10.16 -1.29 -3.56
N ARG A 77 10.63 -0.41 -2.66
CA ARG A 77 11.94 0.26 -2.79
C ARG A 77 13.08 -0.75 -2.86
N ARG A 78 13.09 -1.75 -1.97
CA ARG A 78 14.11 -2.79 -1.94
C ARG A 78 14.18 -3.56 -3.26
N LEU A 79 13.03 -3.99 -3.79
CA LEU A 79 12.96 -4.76 -5.04
C LEU A 79 13.33 -3.91 -6.25
N LEU A 80 12.94 -2.64 -6.30
CA LEU A 80 13.37 -1.74 -7.38
C LEU A 80 14.88 -1.47 -7.38
N GLN A 81 15.55 -1.50 -6.21
CA GLN A 81 16.98 -1.22 -6.08
C GLN A 81 17.85 -2.46 -6.19
N ARG A 82 17.41 -3.60 -5.68
CA ARG A 82 18.23 -4.82 -5.54
C ARG A 82 17.68 -6.03 -6.28
N GLY A 83 16.41 -5.96 -6.74
CA GLY A 83 15.79 -7.06 -7.48
C GLY A 83 16.32 -7.14 -8.91
N THR A 84 16.36 -8.36 -9.45
CA THR A 84 16.62 -8.58 -10.87
C THR A 84 15.38 -8.16 -11.66
N ARG A 85 15.57 -7.27 -12.64
CA ARG A 85 14.50 -6.80 -13.52
C ARG A 85 14.34 -7.74 -14.70
N TYR A 86 13.11 -8.16 -14.93
CA TYR A 86 12.69 -8.89 -16.13
C TYR A 86 11.62 -8.08 -16.87
N GLU A 87 11.68 -8.08 -18.19
CA GLU A 87 10.55 -7.62 -19.01
C GLU A 87 9.46 -8.68 -18.98
N ALA A 88 8.22 -8.26 -18.94
CA ALA A 88 7.10 -9.17 -18.76
C ALA A 88 5.98 -8.86 -19.74
N ASP A 89 5.43 -9.91 -20.34
CA ASP A 89 4.28 -9.84 -21.22
C ASP A 89 2.99 -9.90 -20.41
N ILE A 90 2.06 -8.98 -20.70
CA ILE A 90 0.76 -8.95 -20.06
C ILE A 90 -0.13 -9.99 -20.72
N VAL A 91 -0.55 -10.98 -19.93
CA VAL A 91 -1.40 -12.09 -20.42
C VAL A 91 -2.87 -11.80 -20.18
N ASN A 92 -3.19 -11.18 -19.03
CA ASN A 92 -4.56 -10.94 -18.64
C ASN A 92 -4.67 -9.68 -17.76
N MET A 93 -5.82 -9.02 -17.83
CA MET A 93 -6.17 -7.89 -16.98
C MET A 93 -7.64 -7.97 -16.59
N TYR A 94 -7.91 -7.88 -15.31
CA TYR A 94 -9.29 -7.91 -14.79
C TYR A 94 -9.49 -6.93 -13.63
N GLN A 95 -10.75 -6.57 -13.41
CA GLN A 95 -11.14 -5.77 -12.25
C GLN A 95 -11.24 -6.63 -10.99
N ASN A 96 -10.63 -6.18 -9.92
CA ASN A 96 -10.79 -6.80 -8.62
C ASN A 96 -12.06 -6.27 -7.93
N THR A 97 -13.15 -7.00 -8.07
CA THR A 97 -14.45 -6.64 -7.51
C THR A 97 -14.58 -6.85 -6.01
N SER A 98 -13.59 -7.52 -5.38
CA SER A 98 -13.54 -7.72 -3.92
C SER A 98 -13.25 -6.46 -3.14
N MET A 99 -12.79 -5.39 -3.80
CA MET A 99 -12.44 -4.11 -3.19
C MET A 99 -12.94 -2.96 -4.05
N ALA A 100 -13.68 -2.03 -3.46
CA ALA A 100 -14.08 -0.79 -4.11
C ALA A 100 -13.71 0.42 -3.24
N VAL A 101 -13.23 1.49 -3.85
CA VAL A 101 -13.01 2.78 -3.19
C VAL A 101 -13.66 3.86 -4.04
N ASN A 102 -14.59 4.61 -3.45
CA ASN A 102 -15.40 5.61 -4.16
C ASN A 102 -16.04 5.07 -5.45
N HIS A 103 -16.69 3.90 -5.36
CA HIS A 103 -17.34 3.19 -6.48
C HIS A 103 -16.39 2.81 -7.63
N ARG A 104 -15.09 2.76 -7.37
CA ARG A 104 -14.07 2.33 -8.33
C ARG A 104 -13.43 1.04 -7.89
N PHE A 105 -13.32 0.11 -8.82
CA PHE A 105 -12.61 -1.15 -8.62
C PHE A 105 -11.17 -1.02 -9.16
N PRO A 106 -10.18 -1.55 -8.47
CA PRO A 106 -8.83 -1.61 -9.00
C PRO A 106 -8.71 -2.69 -10.06
N TYR A 107 -7.68 -2.57 -10.89
CA TYR A 107 -7.31 -3.60 -11.85
C TYR A 107 -6.16 -4.44 -11.31
N VAL A 108 -6.16 -5.71 -11.71
CA VAL A 108 -5.04 -6.63 -11.51
C VAL A 108 -4.56 -7.08 -12.87
N VAL A 109 -3.25 -7.06 -13.07
CA VAL A 109 -2.61 -7.50 -14.30
C VAL A 109 -1.85 -8.77 -14.02
N GLU A 110 -2.06 -9.79 -14.84
CA GLU A 110 -1.30 -11.03 -14.85
C GLU A 110 -0.25 -10.95 -15.95
N CYS A 111 0.98 -11.20 -15.59
CA CYS A 111 2.12 -11.11 -16.49
C CYS A 111 2.93 -12.40 -16.47
N THR A 112 3.54 -12.72 -17.61
CA THR A 112 4.53 -13.78 -17.71
C THR A 112 5.90 -13.18 -17.99
N TYR A 113 6.93 -13.75 -17.38
CA TYR A 113 8.31 -13.41 -17.70
C TYR A 113 9.16 -14.69 -17.79
N TYR A 114 10.27 -14.62 -18.51
CA TYR A 114 11.25 -15.69 -18.57
C TYR A 114 12.29 -15.49 -17.48
N ASP A 115 12.45 -16.48 -16.62
CA ASP A 115 13.52 -16.44 -15.62
C ASP A 115 14.89 -16.74 -16.29
N GLY A 116 15.99 -16.52 -15.56
CA GLY A 116 17.32 -16.81 -16.06
C GLY A 116 17.59 -18.30 -16.37
N ARG A 117 16.64 -19.19 -16.08
CA ARG A 117 16.68 -20.65 -16.35
C ARG A 117 15.81 -21.04 -17.55
N GLY A 118 15.22 -20.08 -18.23
CA GLY A 118 14.35 -20.31 -19.39
C GLY A 118 12.94 -20.79 -19.03
N GLN A 119 12.52 -20.68 -17.76
CA GLN A 119 11.17 -21.05 -17.34
C GLN A 119 10.25 -19.84 -17.45
N THR A 120 9.05 -20.06 -17.99
CA THR A 120 7.99 -19.04 -17.99
C THR A 120 7.30 -19.02 -16.63
N VAL A 121 7.35 -17.89 -15.97
CA VAL A 121 6.75 -17.68 -14.65
C VAL A 121 5.58 -16.74 -14.75
N LEU A 122 4.39 -17.16 -14.26
CA LEU A 122 3.19 -16.32 -14.18
C LEU A 122 3.18 -15.57 -12.83
N VAL A 123 3.02 -14.26 -12.88
CA VAL A 123 2.95 -13.38 -11.71
C VAL A 123 1.78 -12.41 -11.83
N LYS A 124 1.31 -11.92 -10.67
CA LYS A 124 0.20 -10.95 -10.60
C LYS A 124 0.68 -9.64 -10.01
N SER A 125 0.18 -8.54 -10.56
CA SER A 125 0.40 -7.23 -9.97
C SER A 125 -0.40 -7.06 -8.67
N SER A 126 -0.01 -6.10 -7.85
CA SER A 126 -0.90 -5.55 -6.82
C SER A 126 -2.03 -4.75 -7.47
N ASN A 127 -3.05 -4.37 -6.69
CA ASN A 127 -4.15 -3.56 -7.15
C ASN A 127 -3.67 -2.24 -7.78
N LEU A 128 -3.99 -2.03 -9.05
CA LEU A 128 -3.64 -0.87 -9.84
C LEU A 128 -4.80 0.14 -9.80
N TRP A 129 -4.49 1.39 -9.57
CA TRP A 129 -5.46 2.48 -9.54
C TRP A 129 -5.15 3.50 -10.64
N PRO A 130 -5.64 3.26 -11.89
CA PRO A 130 -5.42 4.18 -12.99
C PRO A 130 -6.14 5.51 -12.74
N LYS A 131 -5.51 6.62 -13.12
CA LYS A 131 -6.10 7.96 -12.96
C LYS A 131 -7.16 8.28 -14.01
N LYS A 132 -7.03 7.71 -15.21
CA LYS A 132 -7.92 7.94 -16.34
C LYS A 132 -8.87 6.77 -16.56
N TRP A 133 -10.08 7.06 -17.02
CA TRP A 133 -11.10 6.07 -17.36
C TRP A 133 -10.77 5.29 -18.65
N THR A 134 -9.93 5.85 -19.51
CA THR A 134 -9.46 5.24 -20.77
C THR A 134 -8.21 4.41 -20.53
N PHE A 135 -8.35 3.35 -19.75
CA PHE A 135 -7.27 2.41 -19.48
C PHE A 135 -7.34 1.29 -20.52
N SER A 136 -6.47 1.33 -21.53
CA SER A 136 -6.39 0.31 -22.57
C SER A 136 -5.23 -0.65 -22.31
N PRO A 137 -5.44 -1.98 -22.36
CA PRO A 137 -4.38 -2.96 -22.21
C PRO A 137 -3.26 -2.82 -23.26
N GLU A 138 -3.60 -2.33 -24.46
CA GLU A 138 -2.68 -2.22 -25.61
C GLU A 138 -1.50 -1.28 -25.38
N HIS A 139 -1.65 -0.35 -24.44
CA HIS A 139 -0.60 0.64 -24.13
C HIS A 139 0.15 0.32 -22.83
N LEU A 140 -0.10 -0.83 -22.23
CA LEU A 140 0.55 -1.21 -21.00
C LEU A 140 1.85 -1.97 -21.24
N MET A 141 2.84 -1.65 -20.43
CA MET A 141 4.09 -2.38 -20.33
C MET A 141 4.29 -2.84 -18.90
N ALA A 142 4.81 -4.02 -18.72
CA ALA A 142 5.07 -4.59 -17.39
C ALA A 142 6.56 -4.93 -17.24
N ALA A 143 7.08 -4.68 -16.04
CA ALA A 143 8.38 -5.18 -15.63
C ALA A 143 8.25 -5.85 -14.26
N VAL A 144 8.89 -6.99 -14.10
CA VAL A 144 8.89 -7.76 -12.86
C VAL A 144 10.26 -7.63 -12.21
N TYR A 145 10.27 -7.21 -10.95
CA TYR A 145 11.47 -7.14 -10.12
C TYR A 145 11.42 -8.29 -9.11
N VAL A 146 12.35 -9.21 -9.23
CA VAL A 146 12.39 -10.45 -8.44
C VAL A 146 13.58 -10.39 -7.50
N ASN A 147 13.36 -10.77 -6.24
CA ASN A 147 14.46 -10.96 -5.29
C ASN A 147 15.28 -12.20 -5.70
N PRO A 148 16.59 -12.07 -6.01
CA PRO A 148 17.40 -13.20 -6.43
C PRO A 148 17.49 -14.32 -5.39
N ASP A 149 17.40 -13.98 -4.09
CA ASP A 149 17.48 -14.95 -2.99
C ASP A 149 16.13 -15.64 -2.72
N ASN A 150 15.01 -15.01 -3.12
CA ASN A 150 13.66 -15.55 -2.92
C ASN A 150 12.73 -15.16 -4.08
N PRO A 151 12.54 -16.01 -5.09
CA PRO A 151 11.70 -15.71 -6.25
C PRO A 151 10.21 -15.45 -5.94
N LYS A 152 9.72 -15.88 -4.77
CA LYS A 152 8.35 -15.57 -4.32
C LYS A 152 8.20 -14.12 -3.86
N ASP A 153 9.31 -13.43 -3.60
CA ASP A 153 9.35 -12.03 -3.23
C ASP A 153 9.61 -11.19 -4.48
N TYR A 154 8.54 -10.76 -5.12
CA TYR A 154 8.59 -9.99 -6.36
C TYR A 154 7.69 -8.75 -6.30
N TYR A 155 7.91 -7.84 -7.26
CA TYR A 155 7.13 -6.65 -7.49
C TYR A 155 6.88 -6.47 -8.99
N VAL A 156 5.63 -6.31 -9.40
CA VAL A 156 5.25 -6.05 -10.79
C VAL A 156 5.00 -4.55 -10.96
N ALA A 157 5.83 -3.88 -11.72
CA ALA A 157 5.63 -2.47 -12.11
C ALA A 157 4.89 -2.44 -13.44
N VAL A 158 3.76 -1.75 -13.50
CA VAL A 158 2.96 -1.57 -14.72
C VAL A 158 3.01 -0.11 -15.12
N TYR A 159 3.36 0.13 -16.36
CA TYR A 159 3.53 1.45 -16.96
C TYR A 159 2.47 1.68 -18.03
N ASP A 160 1.92 2.87 -18.05
CA ASP A 160 1.02 3.33 -19.10
C ASP A 160 1.83 4.13 -20.13
N ASN A 161 1.79 3.68 -21.37
CA ASN A 161 2.46 4.29 -22.52
C ASN A 161 1.46 4.90 -23.53
N GLY A 162 0.23 5.18 -23.08
CA GLY A 162 -0.84 5.72 -23.93
C GLY A 162 -0.56 7.09 -24.54
N PRO A 163 -1.34 7.51 -25.53
CA PRO A 163 -1.18 8.78 -26.21
C PRO A 163 -1.21 9.96 -25.23
N GLY A 164 -0.18 10.77 -25.25
CA GLY A 164 0.07 11.88 -24.30
C GLY A 164 1.28 11.67 -23.40
N TYR A 165 1.96 10.55 -23.53
CA TYR A 165 3.31 10.36 -23.02
C TYR A 165 4.25 10.29 -24.24
N GLU A 166 4.78 11.44 -24.64
CA GLU A 166 5.90 11.47 -25.59
C GLU A 166 7.06 10.68 -24.97
N ASN A 167 7.45 9.65 -25.69
CA ASN A 167 8.71 8.96 -25.41
C ASN A 167 9.85 9.95 -25.66
N HIS A 168 10.28 10.66 -24.64
CA HIS A 168 11.64 11.20 -24.66
C HIS A 168 12.58 9.99 -24.61
N VAL A 169 12.84 9.42 -25.78
CA VAL A 169 14.02 8.58 -25.99
C VAL A 169 15.20 9.52 -25.86
N VAL A 170 15.81 9.54 -24.69
CA VAL A 170 17.12 10.15 -24.52
C VAL A 170 18.08 9.18 -25.20
N ASP A 171 18.44 9.46 -26.44
CA ASP A 171 19.53 8.76 -27.13
C ASP A 171 20.83 9.16 -26.44
N MET A 172 21.30 8.30 -25.56
CA MET A 172 22.62 8.43 -24.92
C MET A 172 23.68 7.73 -25.77
N ARG A 173 23.92 8.22 -26.97
CA ARG A 173 25.15 7.89 -27.75
C ARG A 173 26.26 8.83 -27.36
#